data_78ed24b6805134d204d38fa3e8f1d1db
#
_entry.id   78ed24b6805134d204d38fa3e8f1d1db
#
_cell.length_a   1.000
_cell.length_b   1.000
_cell.length_c   1.000
_cell.angle_alpha   90.00
_cell.angle_beta   90.00
_cell.angle_gamma   90.00
#
_symmetry.space_group_name_H-M   'P 1'
#
loop_
_entity.id
_entity.type
_entity.pdbx_description
1 polymer ?
#
loop_
_entity_poly.entity_id
_entity_poly.type
_entity_poly.pdbx_seq_one_letter_code
_entity_poly.pdbx_strand_id
1 'polypeptide(L)'
;ILSKEPLRFDDEFVRHKILDIVGDLALLGKPLKAHIIAVRPGHSLNADLTKKILGRMTGKEKLASAKKTSKSVVLPDETELDVRRVLDVLPHRFPFVMIDRVTSIEGNEVLVGVKNVTINEPFFTGHFPGHPVMPGVLQLEAMAQAAGILLLRRSSSEGKVAFFMSADKVKFRKPVVPGDQLVITATLEKVRGNKLATASVVCKVDDKPVSSASLMFSIVDAGEES
;
A
#
# COMPACT_ATOMS: atom_id res chain seq x y z
N ILE A 1 29.44 -10.41 -19.80
CA ILE A 1 29.53 -10.54 -18.32
C ILE A 1 30.99 -10.34 -17.97
N LEU A 2 31.30 -9.28 -17.21
CA LEU A 2 32.65 -9.00 -16.74
C LEU A 2 32.82 -9.70 -15.37
N SER A 3 33.39 -10.91 -15.38
CA SER A 3 33.86 -11.56 -14.17
C SER A 3 35.30 -11.14 -13.92
N LYS A 4 35.63 -10.70 -12.70
CA LYS A 4 37.02 -10.37 -12.29
C LYS A 4 37.84 -11.63 -12.01
N GLU A 5 37.16 -12.77 -11.81
CA GLU A 5 37.76 -14.07 -11.52
C GLU A 5 37.26 -15.11 -12.49
N PRO A 6 38.04 -16.15 -12.81
CA PRO A 6 37.58 -17.25 -13.64
C PRO A 6 36.40 -17.96 -12.98
N LEU A 7 35.54 -18.54 -13.82
CA LEU A 7 34.41 -19.33 -13.33
C LEU A 7 34.94 -20.56 -12.57
N ARG A 8 34.30 -20.92 -11.47
CA ARG A 8 34.63 -22.10 -10.67
C ARG A 8 34.29 -23.42 -11.37
N PHE A 9 33.27 -23.36 -12.25
CA PHE A 9 32.76 -24.49 -13.02
C PHE A 9 32.47 -24.03 -14.45
N ASP A 10 32.69 -24.85 -15.44
CA ASP A 10 32.39 -24.55 -16.85
C ASP A 10 30.90 -24.27 -17.08
N ASP A 11 30.02 -24.85 -16.24
CA ASP A 11 28.59 -24.76 -16.27
C ASP A 11 28.02 -23.85 -15.14
N GLU A 12 28.80 -22.94 -14.59
CA GLU A 12 28.42 -22.11 -13.41
C GLU A 12 27.13 -21.32 -13.62
N PHE A 13 26.89 -20.81 -14.83
CA PHE A 13 25.63 -20.11 -15.13
C PHE A 13 24.41 -21.03 -15.07
N VAL A 14 24.56 -22.28 -15.50
CA VAL A 14 23.48 -23.28 -15.40
C VAL A 14 23.23 -23.64 -13.94
N ARG A 15 24.30 -23.84 -13.17
CA ARG A 15 24.20 -24.09 -11.71
C ARG A 15 23.52 -22.96 -10.98
N HIS A 16 23.83 -21.73 -11.35
CA HIS A 16 23.16 -20.55 -10.78
C HIS A 16 21.65 -20.57 -11.08
N LYS A 17 21.26 -20.90 -12.31
CA LYS A 17 19.85 -21.03 -12.66
C LYS A 17 19.13 -22.18 -11.94
N ILE A 18 19.82 -23.27 -11.67
CA ILE A 18 19.30 -24.37 -10.85
C ILE A 18 19.09 -23.90 -9.41
N LEU A 19 20.04 -23.15 -8.85
CA LEU A 19 19.95 -22.58 -7.50
C LEU A 19 18.77 -21.61 -7.39
N ASP A 20 18.57 -20.75 -8.40
CA ASP A 20 17.41 -19.85 -8.46
C ASP A 20 16.09 -20.64 -8.40
N ILE A 21 15.97 -21.72 -9.19
CA ILE A 21 14.76 -22.57 -9.18
C ILE A 21 14.54 -23.23 -7.82
N VAL A 22 15.61 -23.76 -7.22
CA VAL A 22 15.53 -24.40 -5.89
C VAL A 22 15.09 -23.39 -4.84
N GLY A 23 15.67 -22.18 -4.84
CA GLY A 23 15.32 -21.10 -3.93
C GLY A 23 13.87 -20.64 -4.08
N ASP A 24 13.43 -20.42 -5.32
CA ASP A 24 12.07 -19.96 -5.59
C ASP A 24 11.02 -21.03 -5.25
N LEU A 25 11.32 -22.32 -5.43
CA LEU A 25 10.43 -23.42 -5.05
C LEU A 25 10.44 -23.69 -3.56
N ALA A 26 11.53 -23.40 -2.85
CA ALA A 26 11.57 -23.51 -1.38
C ALA A 26 10.53 -22.62 -0.69
N LEU A 27 10.06 -21.55 -1.35
CA LEU A 27 8.96 -20.71 -0.88
C LEU A 27 7.61 -21.45 -0.72
N LEU A 28 7.49 -22.67 -1.25
CA LEU A 28 6.34 -23.54 -0.96
C LEU A 28 6.23 -23.90 0.53
N GLY A 29 7.32 -23.82 1.30
CA GLY A 29 7.36 -24.17 2.71
C GLY A 29 7.09 -25.66 2.99
N LYS A 30 7.14 -26.51 1.95
CA LYS A 30 6.89 -27.96 2.01
C LYS A 30 7.84 -28.70 1.06
N PRO A 31 8.24 -29.93 1.38
CA PRO A 31 9.05 -30.73 0.49
C PRO A 31 8.30 -31.04 -0.80
N LEU A 32 8.98 -30.85 -1.93
CA LEU A 32 8.46 -31.14 -3.26
C LEU A 32 9.19 -32.39 -3.81
N LYS A 33 8.43 -33.42 -4.18
CA LYS A 33 8.93 -34.59 -4.90
C LYS A 33 8.46 -34.47 -6.36
N ALA A 34 9.33 -33.97 -7.23
CA ALA A 34 9.01 -33.72 -8.64
C ALA A 34 10.24 -33.83 -9.53
N HIS A 35 10.01 -34.03 -10.83
CA HIS A 35 10.99 -33.82 -11.88
C HIS A 35 10.70 -32.47 -12.52
N ILE A 36 11.70 -31.57 -12.57
CA ILE A 36 11.56 -30.22 -13.07
C ILE A 36 12.37 -30.08 -14.35
N ILE A 37 11.69 -29.72 -15.44
CA ILE A 37 12.32 -29.36 -16.70
C ILE A 37 12.11 -27.87 -16.92
N ALA A 38 13.20 -27.10 -16.95
CA ALA A 38 13.15 -25.66 -17.09
C ALA A 38 13.81 -25.22 -18.39
N VAL A 39 13.08 -24.46 -19.19
CA VAL A 39 13.57 -23.84 -20.43
C VAL A 39 13.57 -22.34 -20.25
N ARG A 40 14.74 -21.70 -20.25
CA ARG A 40 14.93 -20.27 -19.98
C ARG A 40 14.27 -19.80 -18.69
N PRO A 41 14.56 -20.43 -17.55
CA PRO A 41 13.94 -20.08 -16.28
C PRO A 41 14.33 -18.67 -15.84
N GLY A 42 13.42 -18.05 -15.08
CA GLY A 42 13.64 -16.76 -14.40
C GLY A 42 12.73 -16.65 -13.19
N HIS A 43 13.05 -15.76 -12.27
CA HIS A 43 12.32 -15.60 -10.99
C HIS A 43 10.81 -15.41 -11.18
N SER A 44 10.35 -14.68 -12.20
CA SER A 44 8.94 -14.51 -12.50
C SER A 44 8.24 -15.84 -12.81
N LEU A 45 8.80 -16.64 -13.74
CA LEU A 45 8.25 -17.96 -14.10
C LEU A 45 8.28 -18.95 -12.93
N ASN A 46 9.36 -18.94 -12.18
CA ASN A 46 9.51 -19.79 -10.99
C ASN A 46 8.49 -19.41 -9.91
N ALA A 47 8.29 -18.12 -9.67
CA ALA A 47 7.29 -17.63 -8.73
C ALA A 47 5.86 -17.99 -9.15
N ASP A 48 5.54 -17.90 -10.45
CA ASP A 48 4.22 -18.28 -10.96
C ASP A 48 3.99 -19.80 -10.86
N LEU A 49 5.01 -20.61 -11.11
CA LEU A 49 4.96 -22.06 -10.89
C LEU A 49 4.72 -22.35 -9.40
N THR A 50 5.47 -21.72 -8.51
CA THR A 50 5.33 -21.87 -7.05
C THR A 50 3.92 -21.51 -6.60
N LYS A 51 3.35 -20.40 -7.07
CA LYS A 51 1.95 -20.01 -6.79
C LYS A 51 0.94 -21.05 -7.27
N LYS A 52 1.12 -21.59 -8.50
CA LYS A 52 0.24 -22.63 -9.05
C LYS A 52 0.31 -23.92 -8.23
N ILE A 53 1.51 -24.38 -7.87
CA ILE A 53 1.68 -25.56 -7.01
C ILE A 53 1.01 -25.33 -5.65
N LEU A 54 1.25 -24.19 -5.02
CA LEU A 54 0.65 -23.84 -3.74
C LEU A 54 -0.89 -23.78 -3.83
N GLY A 55 -1.42 -23.24 -4.91
CA GLY A 55 -2.88 -23.22 -5.18
C GLY A 55 -3.48 -24.64 -5.22
N ARG A 56 -2.81 -25.57 -5.90
CA ARG A 56 -3.22 -26.99 -5.97
C ARG A 56 -3.11 -27.68 -4.61
N MET A 57 -2.00 -27.49 -3.90
CA MET A 57 -1.77 -28.10 -2.59
C MET A 57 -2.76 -27.61 -1.53
N THR A 58 -3.21 -26.38 -1.60
CA THR A 58 -4.13 -25.75 -0.65
C THR A 58 -5.60 -25.89 -1.04
N GLY A 59 -5.92 -26.54 -2.17
CA GLY A 59 -7.28 -26.64 -2.70
C GLY A 59 -7.87 -25.32 -3.19
N LYS A 60 -7.08 -24.26 -3.25
CA LYS A 60 -7.51 -22.89 -3.61
C LYS A 60 -7.73 -22.69 -5.11
N GLU A 61 -7.41 -23.65 -5.98
CA GLU A 61 -7.76 -23.57 -7.40
C GLU A 61 -9.30 -23.57 -7.64
N LYS A 62 -10.07 -24.15 -6.74
CA LYS A 62 -11.54 -24.04 -6.78
C LYS A 62 -12.07 -22.70 -6.24
N LEU A 63 -11.24 -21.91 -5.56
CA LEU A 63 -11.62 -20.59 -5.05
C LEU A 63 -11.20 -19.43 -5.96
N ALA A 64 -10.38 -19.66 -6.98
CA ALA A 64 -10.01 -18.60 -7.93
C ALA A 64 -11.13 -18.29 -8.93
N SER A 65 -12.15 -19.18 -9.06
CA SER A 65 -13.41 -18.91 -9.77
C SER A 65 -14.59 -18.57 -8.84
N ALA A 66 -14.42 -18.75 -7.54
CA ALA A 66 -15.34 -18.19 -6.57
C ALA A 66 -14.89 -16.73 -6.32
N LYS A 67 -15.65 -15.78 -6.88
CA LYS A 67 -15.63 -14.36 -6.58
C LYS A 67 -14.66 -14.01 -5.46
N LYS A 68 -13.67 -13.13 -5.73
CA LYS A 68 -13.18 -12.23 -4.69
C LYS A 68 -14.42 -11.66 -4.01
N THR A 69 -14.87 -12.28 -2.95
CA THR A 69 -15.71 -11.60 -1.99
C THR A 69 -14.80 -10.53 -1.43
N SER A 70 -14.85 -9.34 -2.00
CA SER A 70 -14.41 -8.14 -1.38
C SER A 70 -15.14 -8.10 -0.05
N LYS A 71 -14.44 -8.52 1.02
CA LYS A 71 -15.01 -8.38 2.36
C LYS A 71 -15.22 -6.91 2.59
N SER A 72 -16.44 -6.60 2.69
CA SER A 72 -17.09 -5.38 3.13
C SER A 72 -16.16 -4.32 3.69
N VAL A 73 -15.99 -3.33 2.93
CA VAL A 73 -15.93 -1.94 3.24
C VAL A 73 -16.50 -1.64 4.62
N VAL A 74 -15.83 -0.74 5.30
CA VAL A 74 -16.22 -0.10 6.55
C VAL A 74 -17.73 -0.01 6.68
N LEU A 75 -18.27 -0.63 7.71
CA LEU A 75 -19.69 -0.49 8.02
C LEU A 75 -19.98 0.99 8.32
N PRO A 76 -21.13 1.52 7.88
CA PRO A 76 -21.47 2.93 8.10
C PRO A 76 -21.38 3.39 9.57
N ASP A 77 -21.50 2.47 10.52
CA ASP A 77 -21.50 2.75 11.95
C ASP A 77 -20.12 2.71 12.61
N GLU A 78 -19.07 2.25 11.92
CA GLU A 78 -17.72 2.25 12.47
C GLU A 78 -17.16 3.68 12.49
N THR A 79 -16.85 4.19 13.68
CA THR A 79 -16.25 5.52 13.89
C THR A 79 -14.75 5.47 14.13
N GLU A 80 -14.21 4.30 14.39
CA GLU A 80 -12.78 4.04 14.60
C GLU A 80 -12.34 2.85 13.73
N LEU A 81 -11.10 2.87 13.22
CA LEU A 81 -10.54 1.77 12.45
C LEU A 81 -9.15 1.42 12.98
N ASP A 82 -8.94 0.15 13.31
CA ASP A 82 -7.59 -0.36 13.50
C ASP A 82 -6.87 -0.55 12.15
N VAL A 83 -5.59 -0.91 12.19
CA VAL A 83 -4.79 -1.08 10.97
C VAL A 83 -5.35 -2.15 10.02
N ARG A 84 -6.01 -3.20 10.53
CA ARG A 84 -6.60 -4.25 9.70
C ARG A 84 -7.76 -3.70 8.89
N ARG A 85 -8.62 -2.91 9.55
CA ARG A 85 -9.75 -2.25 8.88
C ARG A 85 -9.27 -1.18 7.90
N VAL A 86 -8.21 -0.44 8.22
CA VAL A 86 -7.56 0.48 7.26
C VAL A 86 -7.11 -0.28 6.01
N LEU A 87 -6.47 -1.44 6.18
CA LEU A 87 -6.02 -2.29 5.06
C LEU A 87 -7.17 -2.96 4.28
N ASP A 88 -8.35 -3.14 4.89
CA ASP A 88 -9.55 -3.62 4.19
C ASP A 88 -10.11 -2.53 3.25
N VAL A 89 -9.99 -1.27 3.63
CA VAL A 89 -10.50 -0.12 2.87
C VAL A 89 -9.50 0.36 1.81
N LEU A 90 -8.23 0.54 2.21
CA LEU A 90 -7.19 1.05 1.32
C LEU A 90 -6.56 -0.08 0.50
N PRO A 91 -6.35 0.12 -0.82
CA PRO A 91 -5.62 -0.85 -1.65
C PRO A 91 -4.12 -0.87 -1.35
N HIS A 92 -3.60 0.17 -0.69
CA HIS A 92 -2.18 0.35 -0.37
C HIS A 92 -1.66 -0.79 0.52
N ARG A 93 -0.38 -1.14 0.35
CA ARG A 93 0.34 -2.14 1.16
C ARG A 93 1.73 -1.61 1.49
N PHE A 94 2.43 -2.28 2.42
CA PHE A 94 3.83 -1.96 2.75
C PHE A 94 4.68 -1.83 1.46
N PRO A 95 5.54 -0.83 1.36
CA PRO A 95 5.87 0.20 2.37
C PRO A 95 5.01 1.48 2.27
N PHE A 96 3.88 1.46 1.55
CA PHE A 96 3.13 2.65 1.15
C PHE A 96 1.83 2.88 1.94
N VAL A 97 1.64 2.20 3.08
CA VAL A 97 0.53 2.47 4.00
C VAL A 97 0.92 3.60 4.95
N MET A 98 0.22 4.72 4.86
CA MET A 98 0.51 5.94 5.62
C MET A 98 -0.52 6.25 6.70
N ILE A 99 -1.45 5.33 7.00
CA ILE A 99 -2.42 5.43 8.08
C ILE A 99 -2.32 4.18 8.94
N ASP A 100 -1.97 4.36 10.23
CA ASP A 100 -1.87 3.25 11.18
C ASP A 100 -3.19 3.01 11.92
N ARG A 101 -4.00 4.07 12.08
CA ARG A 101 -5.29 4.02 12.76
C ARG A 101 -6.18 5.19 12.31
N VAL A 102 -7.49 4.99 12.35
CA VAL A 102 -8.47 6.08 12.35
C VAL A 102 -9.04 6.17 13.77
N THR A 103 -8.96 7.33 14.39
CA THR A 103 -9.39 7.56 15.77
C THR A 103 -10.79 8.13 15.88
N SER A 104 -11.27 8.78 14.81
CA SER A 104 -12.67 9.18 14.73
C SER A 104 -13.13 9.38 13.29
N ILE A 105 -14.40 9.13 13.06
CA ILE A 105 -15.12 9.52 11.85
C ILE A 105 -16.43 10.15 12.27
N GLU A 106 -16.64 11.40 11.87
CA GLU A 106 -17.86 12.14 12.14
C GLU A 106 -18.72 12.18 10.88
N GLY A 107 -19.83 11.47 10.90
CA GLY A 107 -20.68 11.27 9.72
C GLY A 107 -19.90 10.68 8.56
N ASN A 108 -20.01 11.28 7.39
CA ASN A 108 -19.21 10.97 6.20
C ASN A 108 -18.42 12.22 5.74
N GLU A 109 -18.08 13.11 6.65
CA GLU A 109 -17.54 14.43 6.32
C GLU A 109 -16.17 14.67 6.93
N VAL A 110 -15.90 14.17 8.14
CA VAL A 110 -14.63 14.37 8.83
C VAL A 110 -14.04 13.04 9.28
N LEU A 111 -12.74 12.87 9.08
CA LEU A 111 -11.97 11.73 9.56
C LEU A 111 -10.69 12.23 10.23
N VAL A 112 -10.37 11.63 11.37
CA VAL A 112 -9.09 11.82 12.04
C VAL A 112 -8.31 10.52 11.98
N GLY A 113 -7.21 10.54 11.23
CA GLY A 113 -6.27 9.43 11.10
C GLY A 113 -4.95 9.71 11.81
N VAL A 114 -4.22 8.66 12.10
CA VAL A 114 -2.91 8.71 12.77
C VAL A 114 -1.88 7.92 11.96
N LYS A 115 -0.71 8.54 11.74
CA LYS A 115 0.52 7.88 11.31
C LYS A 115 1.57 8.01 12.40
N ASN A 116 2.05 6.89 12.93
CA ASN A 116 3.21 6.88 13.82
C ASN A 116 4.48 6.92 12.97
N VAL A 117 5.25 7.96 13.12
CA VAL A 117 6.48 8.16 12.35
C VAL A 117 7.64 7.49 13.06
N THR A 118 8.08 6.34 12.58
CA THR A 118 9.14 5.55 13.22
C THR A 118 10.43 5.62 12.40
N ILE A 119 11.58 5.46 13.07
CA ILE A 119 12.89 5.41 12.39
C ILE A 119 13.02 4.20 11.44
N ASN A 120 12.14 3.19 11.58
CA ASN A 120 12.12 2.00 10.74
C ASN A 120 11.49 2.23 9.35
N GLU A 121 10.99 3.43 9.08
CA GLU A 121 10.44 3.75 7.77
C GLU A 121 11.55 3.78 6.70
N PRO A 122 11.39 3.08 5.57
CA PRO A 122 12.45 2.94 4.56
C PRO A 122 12.99 4.26 4.01
N PHE A 123 12.15 5.30 3.95
CA PHE A 123 12.52 6.60 3.39
C PHE A 123 13.56 7.36 4.25
N PHE A 124 13.72 7.05 5.54
CA PHE A 124 14.70 7.70 6.39
C PHE A 124 16.15 7.28 6.08
N THR A 125 16.35 6.18 5.35
CA THR A 125 17.69 5.80 4.88
C THR A 125 18.28 6.83 3.91
N GLY A 126 17.44 7.55 3.19
CA GLY A 126 17.83 8.54 2.18
C GLY A 126 17.42 9.98 2.47
N HIS A 127 16.44 10.21 3.35
CA HIS A 127 15.86 11.55 3.55
C HIS A 127 15.94 12.03 5.01
N PHE A 128 17.07 12.46 5.54
CA PHE A 128 18.42 12.52 4.98
C PHE A 128 19.39 11.77 5.89
N PRO A 129 20.52 11.24 5.39
CA PRO A 129 21.52 10.60 6.25
C PRO A 129 21.95 11.52 7.39
N GLY A 130 21.84 11.04 8.63
CA GLY A 130 22.16 11.82 9.84
C GLY A 130 21.15 12.90 10.23
N HIS A 131 20.14 13.18 9.41
CA HIS A 131 19.08 14.15 9.69
C HIS A 131 17.72 13.66 9.17
N PRO A 132 17.10 12.65 9.82
CA PRO A 132 15.89 12.03 9.33
C PRO A 132 14.69 12.98 9.42
N VAL A 133 14.08 13.27 8.29
CA VAL A 133 12.86 14.08 8.15
C VAL A 133 11.87 13.36 7.24
N MET A 134 10.62 13.24 7.64
CA MET A 134 9.58 12.65 6.78
C MET A 134 9.41 13.50 5.52
N PRO A 135 9.56 12.92 4.30
CA PRO A 135 9.36 13.66 3.08
C PRO A 135 7.98 14.34 3.03
N GLY A 136 7.92 15.62 2.63
CA GLY A 136 6.67 16.34 2.52
C GLY A 136 5.68 15.67 1.55
N VAL A 137 6.18 15.07 0.48
CA VAL A 137 5.35 14.30 -0.48
C VAL A 137 4.70 13.08 0.15
N LEU A 138 5.33 12.44 1.16
CA LEU A 138 4.72 11.33 1.89
C LEU A 138 3.73 11.80 2.95
N GLN A 139 3.88 13.02 3.49
CA GLN A 139 2.82 13.64 4.29
C GLN A 139 1.58 13.91 3.42
N LEU A 140 1.80 14.34 2.15
CA LEU A 140 0.72 14.55 1.19
C LEU A 140 0.02 13.23 0.85
N GLU A 141 0.78 12.14 0.69
CA GLU A 141 0.22 10.79 0.51
C GLU A 141 -0.61 10.36 1.72
N ALA A 142 -0.12 10.59 2.95
CA ALA A 142 -0.88 10.29 4.17
C ALA A 142 -2.21 11.08 4.22
N MET A 143 -2.19 12.35 3.80
CA MET A 143 -3.40 13.18 3.66
C MET A 143 -4.36 12.57 2.61
N ALA A 144 -3.83 12.12 1.47
CA ALA A 144 -4.63 11.51 0.40
C ALA A 144 -5.26 10.19 0.84
N GLN A 145 -4.53 9.35 1.57
CA GLN A 145 -5.06 8.11 2.11
C GLN A 145 -6.16 8.34 3.15
N ALA A 146 -5.99 9.31 4.06
CA ALA A 146 -7.02 9.65 5.03
C ALA A 146 -8.32 10.13 4.37
N ALA A 147 -8.22 11.03 3.39
CA ALA A 147 -9.36 11.49 2.60
C ALA A 147 -9.95 10.35 1.75
N GLY A 148 -9.10 9.46 1.20
CA GLY A 148 -9.51 8.28 0.45
C GLY A 148 -10.37 7.31 1.25
N ILE A 149 -10.01 7.04 2.52
CA ILE A 149 -10.83 6.20 3.43
C ILE A 149 -12.23 6.80 3.55
N LEU A 150 -12.34 8.10 3.77
CA LEU A 150 -13.60 8.79 3.95
C LEU A 150 -14.48 8.75 2.67
N LEU A 151 -13.85 8.91 1.50
CA LEU A 151 -14.52 8.82 0.20
C LEU A 151 -15.00 7.41 -0.11
N LEU A 152 -14.17 6.42 0.11
CA LEU A 152 -14.50 5.01 -0.13
C LEU A 152 -15.61 4.54 0.81
N ARG A 153 -15.63 4.98 2.06
CA ARG A 153 -16.73 4.71 3.00
C ARG A 153 -18.07 5.25 2.48
N ARG A 154 -18.08 6.49 1.96
CA ARG A 154 -19.29 7.15 1.47
C ARG A 154 -19.89 6.48 0.23
N SER A 155 -19.04 5.92 -0.63
CA SER A 155 -19.48 5.47 -1.97
C SER A 155 -19.99 4.03 -2.03
N SER A 156 -20.26 3.35 -0.88
CA SER A 156 -20.56 1.89 -0.85
C SER A 156 -19.64 1.12 -1.81
N SER A 157 -18.37 1.21 -1.54
CA SER A 157 -17.26 1.10 -2.48
C SER A 157 -16.82 -0.32 -2.84
N GLU A 158 -17.75 -1.25 -3.07
CA GLU A 158 -17.35 -2.50 -3.73
C GLU A 158 -16.78 -2.17 -5.11
N GLY A 159 -15.48 -2.39 -5.27
CA GLY A 159 -14.80 -2.25 -6.55
C GLY A 159 -14.47 -0.82 -6.99
N LYS A 160 -14.46 0.17 -6.08
CA LYS A 160 -14.07 1.54 -6.41
C LYS A 160 -12.70 1.91 -5.87
N VAL A 161 -12.01 2.80 -6.60
CA VAL A 161 -10.73 3.39 -6.21
C VAL A 161 -10.83 4.90 -6.31
N ALA A 162 -10.29 5.60 -5.30
CA ALA A 162 -10.15 7.05 -5.32
C ALA A 162 -8.78 7.40 -5.91
N PHE A 163 -8.76 7.89 -7.15
CA PHE A 163 -7.53 8.39 -7.77
C PHE A 163 -7.27 9.82 -7.37
N PHE A 164 -6.04 10.08 -6.92
CA PHE A 164 -5.57 11.40 -6.59
C PHE A 164 -5.32 12.21 -7.87
N MET A 165 -5.98 13.35 -8.03
CA MET A 165 -5.92 14.17 -9.25
C MET A 165 -5.07 15.43 -9.09
N SER A 166 -5.26 16.17 -8.00
CA SER A 166 -4.49 17.39 -7.76
C SER A 166 -4.36 17.72 -6.29
N ALA A 167 -3.31 18.48 -5.97
CA ALA A 167 -3.09 19.09 -4.67
C ALA A 167 -2.90 20.59 -4.84
N ASP A 168 -3.70 21.36 -4.13
CA ASP A 168 -3.66 22.80 -4.10
C ASP A 168 -3.35 23.29 -2.68
N LYS A 169 -2.85 24.53 -2.57
CA LYS A 169 -2.58 25.19 -1.28
C LYS A 169 -1.73 24.36 -0.34
N VAL A 170 -0.83 23.54 -0.88
CA VAL A 170 0.08 22.70 -0.09
C VAL A 170 1.03 23.58 0.70
N LYS A 171 1.10 23.33 2.02
CA LYS A 171 2.00 24.04 2.92
C LYS A 171 2.67 23.06 3.88
N PHE A 172 3.98 23.13 3.95
CA PHE A 172 4.80 22.45 4.97
C PHE A 172 5.38 23.53 5.89
N ARG A 173 5.06 23.46 7.19
CA ARG A 173 5.38 24.50 8.16
C ARG A 173 6.48 24.10 9.13
N LYS A 174 6.54 22.80 9.44
CA LYS A 174 7.52 22.23 10.36
C LYS A 174 7.97 20.87 9.85
N PRO A 175 9.22 20.47 10.10
CA PRO A 175 9.65 19.11 9.84
C PRO A 175 8.86 18.13 10.73
N VAL A 176 8.62 16.94 10.19
CA VAL A 176 8.09 15.77 10.90
C VAL A 176 9.23 14.77 10.99
N VAL A 177 9.55 14.29 12.18
CA VAL A 177 10.74 13.50 12.47
C VAL A 177 10.38 12.17 13.13
N PRO A 178 11.28 11.17 13.15
CA PRO A 178 11.06 9.93 13.89
C PRO A 178 10.73 10.18 15.36
N GLY A 179 9.68 9.53 15.84
CA GLY A 179 9.11 9.72 17.18
C GLY A 179 7.85 10.57 17.19
N ASP A 180 7.59 11.34 16.13
CA ASP A 180 6.35 12.09 16.02
C ASP A 180 5.14 11.19 15.77
N GLN A 181 3.98 11.62 16.27
CA GLN A 181 2.68 11.12 15.87
C GLN A 181 1.99 12.16 14.99
N LEU A 182 1.85 11.84 13.70
CA LEU A 182 1.19 12.70 12.73
C LEU A 182 -0.32 12.46 12.80
N VAL A 183 -1.05 13.42 13.35
CA VAL A 183 -2.52 13.42 13.41
C VAL A 183 -3.05 14.13 12.17
N ILE A 184 -3.86 13.44 11.39
CA ILE A 184 -4.31 13.84 10.06
C ILE A 184 -5.83 14.04 10.11
N THR A 185 -6.28 15.28 10.01
CA THR A 185 -7.71 15.59 9.92
C THR A 185 -8.09 15.87 8.48
N ALA A 186 -8.90 15.00 7.89
CA ALA A 186 -9.44 15.15 6.55
C ALA A 186 -10.91 15.56 6.63
N THR A 187 -11.28 16.64 5.93
CA THR A 187 -12.65 17.15 5.83
C THR A 187 -13.09 17.18 4.37
N LEU A 188 -14.17 16.49 4.04
CA LEU A 188 -14.77 16.57 2.70
C LEU A 188 -15.49 17.91 2.51
N GLU A 189 -15.12 18.64 1.48
CA GLU A 189 -15.72 19.95 1.18
C GLU A 189 -16.83 19.84 0.13
N LYS A 190 -16.56 19.14 -0.97
CA LYS A 190 -17.51 18.99 -2.08
C LYS A 190 -17.42 17.60 -2.68
N VAL A 191 -18.57 17.00 -2.94
CA VAL A 191 -18.69 15.77 -3.72
C VAL A 191 -19.66 16.03 -4.87
N ARG A 192 -19.19 15.90 -6.10
CA ARG A 192 -19.99 16.14 -7.31
C ARG A 192 -20.29 14.80 -7.99
N GLY A 193 -21.54 14.37 -7.87
CA GLY A 193 -21.96 13.05 -8.32
C GLY A 193 -21.00 11.99 -7.79
N ASN A 194 -21.04 10.79 -7.90
CA ASN A 194 -20.08 9.82 -7.34
C ASN A 194 -18.71 9.79 -8.07
N LYS A 195 -18.29 10.88 -8.73
CA LYS A 195 -17.11 10.90 -9.61
C LYS A 195 -15.99 11.83 -9.15
N LEU A 196 -16.29 12.95 -8.53
CA LEU A 196 -15.29 13.94 -8.13
C LEU A 196 -15.51 14.37 -6.69
N ALA A 197 -14.42 14.49 -5.93
CA ALA A 197 -14.47 14.97 -4.56
C ALA A 197 -13.28 15.88 -4.24
N THR A 198 -13.51 16.88 -3.39
CA THR A 198 -12.47 17.71 -2.80
C THR A 198 -12.46 17.56 -1.29
N ALA A 199 -11.25 17.52 -0.72
CA ALA A 199 -11.03 17.45 0.70
C ALA A 199 -9.99 18.48 1.13
N SER A 200 -10.24 19.14 2.27
CA SER A 200 -9.24 19.93 2.99
C SER A 200 -8.60 19.04 4.05
N VAL A 201 -7.28 19.00 4.12
CA VAL A 201 -6.56 18.16 5.06
C VAL A 201 -5.50 18.96 5.82
N VAL A 202 -5.48 18.76 7.13
CA VAL A 202 -4.49 19.36 8.03
C VAL A 202 -3.80 18.26 8.84
N CYS A 203 -2.47 18.30 8.85
CA CYS A 203 -1.66 17.42 9.72
C CYS A 203 -1.10 18.21 10.91
N LYS A 204 -1.13 17.57 12.06
CA LYS A 204 -0.61 18.13 13.33
C LYS A 204 0.34 17.16 13.99
N VAL A 205 1.32 17.70 14.72
CA VAL A 205 2.16 17.02 15.70
C VAL A 205 2.07 17.85 16.99
N ASP A 206 1.78 17.23 18.14
CA ASP A 206 1.58 17.90 19.41
C ASP A 206 0.60 19.08 19.30
N ASP A 207 -0.55 18.86 18.67
CA ASP A 207 -1.60 19.84 18.38
C ASP A 207 -1.19 21.04 17.52
N LYS A 208 0.05 21.09 17.05
CA LYS A 208 0.57 22.17 16.20
C LYS A 208 0.49 21.77 14.72
N PRO A 209 -0.08 22.59 13.85
CA PRO A 209 -0.14 22.29 12.43
C PRO A 209 1.25 22.25 11.81
N VAL A 210 1.59 21.11 11.19
CA VAL A 210 2.89 20.89 10.51
C VAL A 210 2.75 20.95 9.00
N SER A 211 1.62 20.49 8.45
CA SER A 211 1.34 20.58 7.02
C SER A 211 -0.16 20.65 6.72
N SER A 212 -0.52 21.10 5.53
CA SER A 212 -1.91 21.15 5.06
C SER A 212 -1.98 21.16 3.54
N ALA A 213 -3.10 20.69 2.98
CA ALA A 213 -3.39 20.74 1.56
C ALA A 213 -4.91 20.74 1.29
N SER A 214 -5.30 21.15 0.09
CA SER A 214 -6.60 20.89 -0.52
C SER A 214 -6.40 19.86 -1.61
N LEU A 215 -7.11 18.75 -1.56
CA LEU A 215 -6.91 17.59 -2.42
C LEU A 215 -8.14 17.35 -3.29
N MET A 216 -7.93 16.96 -4.55
CA MET A 216 -9.01 16.54 -5.45
C MET A 216 -8.83 15.08 -5.84
N PHE A 217 -9.95 14.35 -5.89
CA PHE A 217 -10.00 12.95 -6.24
C PHE A 217 -11.03 12.67 -7.32
N SER A 218 -10.73 11.67 -8.17
CA SER A 218 -11.70 11.02 -9.04
C SER A 218 -12.02 9.63 -8.47
N ILE A 219 -13.29 9.27 -8.42
CA ILE A 219 -13.74 7.95 -7.99
C ILE A 219 -14.09 7.15 -9.25
N VAL A 220 -13.40 6.05 -9.47
CA VAL A 220 -13.58 5.17 -10.63
C VAL A 220 -13.81 3.71 -10.20
N ASP A 221 -14.43 2.92 -11.05
CA ASP A 221 -14.58 1.48 -10.84
C ASP A 221 -13.25 0.77 -11.10
N ALA A 222 -12.84 -0.14 -10.20
CA ALA A 222 -11.53 -0.84 -10.24
C ALA A 222 -11.33 -1.80 -11.44
N GLY A 223 -12.19 -1.78 -12.43
CA GLY A 223 -12.13 -2.58 -13.65
C GLY A 223 -12.13 -1.77 -14.95
N GLU A 224 -12.28 -0.45 -14.88
CA GLU A 224 -12.15 0.42 -16.05
C GLU A 224 -10.71 0.91 -16.15
N GLU A 225 -9.90 0.20 -16.95
CA GLU A 225 -8.64 0.73 -17.47
C GLU A 225 -8.96 1.91 -18.38
N SER A 226 -8.48 3.10 -17.99
CA SER A 226 -8.50 4.32 -18.81
C SER A 226 -7.43 4.28 -19.89
#